data_1a55373fb7bdb3406f096720368cd3b9
#
_entry.id   1a55373fb7bdb3406f096720368cd3b9
#
_cell.length_a   1.000
_cell.length_b   1.000
_cell.length_c   1.000
_cell.angle_alpha   90.00
_cell.angle_beta   90.00
_cell.angle_gamma   90.00
#
_symmetry.space_group_name_H-M   'P 1'
#
loop_
_entity.id
_entity.type
_entity.pdbx_description
1 polymer ?
#
loop_
_entity_poly.entity_id
_entity_poly.type
_entity_poly.pdbx_seq_one_letter_code
_entity_poly.pdbx_strand_id
1 'polypeptide(L)'
;MSDADDFMTRYLNNITSQYESSRFKPEYEPAEPETTKVTCRDGVELTVDIFRPATPGPYPTIVVRCPYPQQVELWKLHGEHLNRRGYAMVCEWCRGT
;
A
#
# COMPACT_ATOMS: atom_id res chain seq x y z
N MET A 1 -4.89 -13.06 23.40
CA MET A 1 -4.15 -12.47 22.28
C MET A 1 -2.75 -13.05 22.22
N SER A 2 -2.28 -13.45 21.06
CA SER A 2 -0.97 -14.07 20.92
C SER A 2 0.14 -13.01 20.89
N ASP A 3 1.39 -13.43 21.17
CA ASP A 3 2.54 -12.54 21.07
C ASP A 3 2.72 -12.00 19.64
N ALA A 4 2.37 -12.79 18.65
CA ALA A 4 2.45 -12.37 17.25
C ALA A 4 1.49 -11.23 16.95
N ASP A 5 0.27 -11.27 17.50
CA ASP A 5 -0.71 -10.20 17.34
C ASP A 5 -0.24 -8.91 18.01
N ASP A 6 0.35 -9.01 19.19
CA ASP A 6 0.90 -7.85 19.91
C ASP A 6 2.08 -7.24 19.13
N PHE A 7 2.94 -8.08 18.56
CA PHE A 7 4.06 -7.61 17.76
C PHE A 7 3.55 -6.86 16.53
N MET A 8 2.58 -7.43 15.84
CA MET A 8 2.04 -6.80 14.62
C MET A 8 1.36 -5.47 14.94
N THR A 9 0.58 -5.42 16.02
CA THR A 9 -0.08 -4.18 16.44
C THR A 9 0.93 -3.08 16.71
N ARG A 10 2.00 -3.40 17.45
CA ARG A 10 3.05 -2.41 17.75
C ARG A 10 3.79 -1.98 16.50
N TYR A 11 4.04 -2.92 15.58
CA TYR A 11 4.72 -2.62 14.33
C TYR A 11 3.90 -1.64 13.48
N LEU A 12 2.60 -1.90 13.34
CA LEU A 12 1.71 -1.02 12.56
C LEU A 12 1.57 0.35 13.22
N ASN A 13 1.48 0.39 14.54
CA ASN A 13 1.40 1.66 15.27
C ASN A 13 2.68 2.48 15.12
N ASN A 14 3.83 1.81 15.08
CA ASN A 14 5.11 2.47 14.88
C ASN A 14 5.18 3.10 13.49
N ILE A 15 4.70 2.41 12.48
CA ILE A 15 4.64 2.94 11.11
C ILE A 15 3.75 4.18 11.07
N THR A 16 2.57 4.11 11.67
CA THR A 16 1.65 5.24 11.75
C THR A 16 2.30 6.44 12.43
N SER A 17 2.99 6.21 13.54
CA SER A 17 3.72 7.26 14.26
C SER A 17 4.76 7.93 13.38
N GLN A 18 5.48 7.16 12.58
CA GLN A 18 6.50 7.71 11.70
C GLN A 18 5.88 8.64 10.65
N TYR A 19 4.73 8.27 10.10
CA TYR A 19 4.02 9.14 9.15
C TYR A 19 3.52 10.41 9.85
N GLU A 20 2.95 10.28 11.03
CA GLU A 20 2.44 11.41 11.78
C GLU A 20 3.54 12.38 12.18
N SER A 21 4.76 11.89 12.42
CA SER A 21 5.92 12.72 12.76
C SER A 21 6.55 13.37 11.54
N SER A 22 6.15 12.95 10.33
CA SER A 22 6.71 13.47 9.10
C SER A 22 6.34 14.94 8.91
N ARG A 23 7.22 15.69 8.23
CA ARG A 23 6.94 17.07 7.84
C ARG A 23 5.89 17.15 6.74
N PHE A 24 5.63 16.04 6.05
CA PHE A 24 4.59 15.99 5.02
C PHE A 24 3.25 15.71 5.67
N LYS A 25 2.39 16.71 5.70
CA LYS A 25 1.11 16.62 6.37
C LYS A 25 0.05 16.02 5.45
N PRO A 26 -0.95 15.31 5.99
CA PRO A 26 -2.02 14.78 5.18
C PRO A 26 -2.88 15.91 4.60
N GLU A 27 -3.02 15.95 3.28
CA GLU A 27 -3.79 16.97 2.56
C GLU A 27 -4.83 16.36 1.63
N TYR A 28 -4.82 15.05 1.45
CA TYR A 28 -5.67 14.36 0.49
C TYR A 28 -6.42 13.23 1.17
N GLU A 29 -7.56 12.87 0.61
CA GLU A 29 -8.30 11.69 1.04
C GLU A 29 -7.92 10.51 0.15
N PRO A 30 -7.73 9.31 0.70
CA PRO A 30 -7.49 8.13 -0.13
C PRO A 30 -8.76 7.69 -0.83
N ALA A 31 -8.63 7.25 -2.08
CA ALA A 31 -9.72 6.61 -2.79
C ALA A 31 -9.82 5.14 -2.36
N GLU A 32 -10.92 4.47 -2.74
CA GLU A 32 -11.01 3.03 -2.55
C GLU A 32 -9.90 2.34 -3.34
N PRO A 33 -9.18 1.39 -2.74
CA PRO A 33 -8.16 0.64 -3.47
C PRO A 33 -8.77 -0.12 -4.65
N GLU A 34 -8.04 -0.17 -5.75
CA GLU A 34 -8.47 -0.90 -6.94
C GLU A 34 -7.58 -2.12 -7.11
N THR A 35 -8.19 -3.25 -7.47
CA THR A 35 -7.45 -4.47 -7.77
C THR A 35 -7.64 -4.79 -9.25
N THR A 36 -6.54 -5.02 -9.94
CA THR A 36 -6.57 -5.39 -11.34
C THR A 36 -5.52 -6.46 -11.60
N LYS A 37 -5.45 -6.92 -12.85
CA LYS A 37 -4.47 -7.92 -13.25
C LYS A 37 -3.66 -7.41 -14.42
N VAL A 38 -2.38 -7.73 -14.41
CA VAL A 38 -1.45 -7.38 -15.47
C VAL A 38 -0.92 -8.67 -16.07
N THR A 39 -1.01 -8.81 -17.40
CA THR A 39 -0.52 -9.99 -18.08
C THR A 39 0.94 -9.80 -18.45
N CYS A 40 1.78 -10.74 -18.02
CA CYS A 40 3.19 -10.75 -18.35
C CYS A 40 3.41 -11.32 -19.77
N ARG A 41 4.64 -11.17 -20.27
CA ARG A 41 4.99 -11.64 -21.63
C ARG A 41 4.72 -13.14 -21.85
N ASP A 42 4.88 -13.94 -20.79
CA ASP A 42 4.66 -15.37 -20.85
C ASP A 42 3.21 -15.79 -20.63
N GLY A 43 2.30 -14.81 -20.55
CA GLY A 43 0.88 -15.07 -20.38
C GLY A 43 0.43 -15.22 -18.95
N VAL A 44 1.35 -15.18 -17.99
CA VAL A 44 0.99 -15.26 -16.56
C VAL A 44 0.41 -13.92 -16.10
N GLU A 45 -0.71 -13.97 -15.38
CA GLU A 45 -1.33 -12.78 -14.82
C GLU A 45 -0.83 -12.53 -13.40
N LEU A 46 -0.53 -11.27 -13.11
CA LEU A 46 -0.17 -10.83 -11.76
C LEU A 46 -1.28 -9.94 -11.21
N THR A 47 -1.59 -10.12 -9.94
CA THR A 47 -2.55 -9.26 -9.25
C THR A 47 -1.86 -7.97 -8.84
N VAL A 48 -2.50 -6.84 -9.09
CA VAL A 48 -1.96 -5.52 -8.77
C VAL A 48 -3.01 -4.74 -8.00
N ASP A 49 -2.62 -4.23 -6.83
CA ASP A 49 -3.46 -3.34 -6.04
C ASP A 49 -2.98 -1.90 -6.24
N ILE A 50 -3.92 -1.02 -6.51
CA ILE A 50 -3.64 0.38 -6.80
C ILE A 50 -4.24 1.24 -5.69
N PHE A 51 -3.40 2.04 -5.04
CA PHE A 51 -3.78 2.97 -3.99
C PHE A 51 -3.49 4.39 -4.48
N ARG A 52 -4.51 5.22 -4.56
CA ARG A 52 -4.35 6.58 -5.05
C ARG A 52 -5.22 7.55 -4.27
N PRO A 53 -4.85 8.85 -4.27
CA PRO A 53 -5.73 9.87 -3.71
C PRO A 53 -7.05 9.96 -4.49
N ALA A 54 -8.10 10.39 -3.81
CA ALA A 54 -9.43 10.52 -4.42
C ALA A 54 -9.47 11.63 -5.47
N THR A 55 -8.66 12.66 -5.28
CA THR A 55 -8.57 13.77 -6.22
C THR A 55 -7.77 13.35 -7.45
N PRO A 56 -8.17 13.71 -8.68
CA PRO A 56 -7.40 13.34 -9.86
C PRO A 56 -5.97 13.88 -9.84
N GLY A 57 -5.03 13.04 -10.34
CA GLY A 57 -3.61 13.37 -10.41
C GLY A 57 -3.24 14.22 -11.60
N PRO A 58 -1.97 14.16 -12.01
CA PRO A 58 -1.01 13.09 -11.70
C PRO A 58 -0.34 13.21 -10.34
N TYR A 59 0.11 12.07 -9.82
CA TYR A 59 0.83 11.99 -8.57
C TYR A 59 2.10 11.17 -8.73
N PRO A 60 3.17 11.48 -8.00
CA PRO A 60 4.30 10.57 -7.92
C PRO A 60 3.83 9.20 -7.45
N THR A 61 4.35 8.15 -8.05
CA THR A 61 3.89 6.79 -7.80
C THR A 61 5.03 5.92 -7.29
N ILE A 62 4.76 5.20 -6.21
CA ILE A 62 5.69 4.25 -5.62
C ILE A 62 5.24 2.86 -6.02
N VAL A 63 6.14 2.09 -6.61
CA VAL A 63 5.86 0.71 -7.03
C VAL A 63 6.48 -0.25 -6.03
N VAL A 64 5.67 -1.16 -5.52
CA VAL A 64 6.10 -2.17 -4.55
C VAL A 64 5.85 -3.53 -5.16
N ARG A 65 6.82 -4.43 -5.03
CA ARG A 65 6.66 -5.84 -5.41
C ARG A 65 6.74 -6.67 -4.16
N CYS A 66 5.70 -7.45 -3.89
CA CYS A 66 5.62 -8.20 -2.65
C CYS A 66 5.31 -9.67 -2.92
N PRO A 67 6.18 -10.60 -2.47
CA PRO A 67 5.92 -12.03 -2.64
C PRO A 67 5.06 -12.63 -1.53
N TYR A 68 4.68 -11.85 -0.52
CA TYR A 68 4.01 -12.37 0.67
C TYR A 68 2.59 -11.83 0.78
N PRO A 69 1.56 -12.63 0.44
CA PRO A 69 0.16 -12.16 0.51
C PRO A 69 -0.28 -11.84 1.94
N GLN A 70 0.38 -12.41 2.95
CA GLN A 70 0.05 -12.10 4.34
C GLN A 70 0.42 -10.68 4.75
N GLN A 71 1.13 -9.93 3.89
CA GLN A 71 1.48 -8.54 4.16
C GLN A 71 0.48 -7.53 3.59
N VAL A 72 -0.69 -7.99 3.15
CA VAL A 72 -1.72 -7.13 2.56
C VAL A 72 -2.06 -5.96 3.48
N GLU A 73 -2.30 -6.23 4.76
CA GLU A 73 -2.69 -5.17 5.69
C GLU A 73 -1.58 -4.13 5.89
N LEU A 74 -0.34 -4.57 5.89
CA LEU A 74 0.81 -3.68 5.99
C LEU A 74 0.85 -2.70 4.81
N TRP A 75 0.70 -3.22 3.59
CA TRP A 75 0.77 -2.38 2.40
C TRP A 75 -0.45 -1.49 2.26
N LYS A 76 -1.63 -1.93 2.72
CA LYS A 76 -2.82 -1.07 2.77
C LYS A 76 -2.57 0.13 3.67
N LEU A 77 -1.95 -0.08 4.81
CA LEU A 77 -1.63 1.01 5.74
C LEU A 77 -0.68 2.01 5.09
N HIS A 78 0.39 1.53 4.46
CA HIS A 78 1.31 2.41 3.74
C HIS A 78 0.61 3.17 2.62
N GLY A 79 -0.24 2.47 1.86
CA GLY A 79 -0.98 3.09 0.76
C GLY A 79 -1.85 4.24 1.23
N GLU A 80 -2.59 4.05 2.32
CA GLU A 80 -3.43 5.10 2.87
C GLU A 80 -2.62 6.32 3.29
N HIS A 81 -1.53 6.11 4.03
CA HIS A 81 -0.70 7.23 4.48
C HIS A 81 -0.04 7.98 3.32
N LEU A 82 0.41 7.24 2.30
CA LEU A 82 1.01 7.85 1.13
C LEU A 82 -0.02 8.63 0.32
N ASN A 83 -1.22 8.07 0.16
CA ASN A 83 -2.30 8.74 -0.57
C ASN A 83 -2.69 10.06 0.10
N ARG A 84 -2.73 10.09 1.43
CA ARG A 84 -3.05 11.30 2.17
C ARG A 84 -2.01 12.40 1.94
N ARG A 85 -0.82 12.03 1.53
CA ARG A 85 0.30 12.96 1.31
C ARG A 85 0.60 13.21 -0.17
N GLY A 86 -0.31 12.81 -1.05
CA GLY A 86 -0.22 13.12 -2.47
C GLY A 86 0.62 12.15 -3.29
N TYR A 87 0.81 10.93 -2.80
CA TYR A 87 1.50 9.87 -3.52
C TYR A 87 0.54 8.75 -3.87
N ALA A 88 0.69 8.18 -5.03
CA ALA A 88 0.02 6.93 -5.38
C ALA A 88 0.96 5.76 -5.08
N MET A 89 0.40 4.58 -4.84
CA MET A 89 1.19 3.37 -4.63
C MET A 89 0.57 2.24 -5.43
N VAL A 90 1.43 1.49 -6.12
CA VAL A 90 1.04 0.29 -6.86
C VAL A 90 1.73 -0.88 -6.20
N CYS A 91 0.96 -1.83 -5.72
CA CYS A 91 1.50 -3.04 -5.09
C CYS A 91 1.30 -4.22 -6.04
N GLU A 92 2.39 -4.73 -6.58
CA GLU A 92 2.38 -5.84 -7.52
C GLU A 92 2.70 -7.12 -6.75
N TRP A 93 1.75 -8.07 -6.74
CA TRP A 93 1.95 -9.33 -6.07
C TRP A 93 2.71 -10.28 -6.98
N CYS A 94 3.79 -10.84 -6.47
CA CYS A 94 4.63 -11.75 -7.25
C CYS A 94 3.92 -13.06 -7.55
N ARG A 95 4.44 -13.79 -8.54
CA ARG A 95 3.91 -15.09 -8.92
C ARG A 95 3.88 -16.05 -7.74
N GLY A 96 2.87 -16.88 -7.70
CA GLY A 96 2.74 -17.89 -6.67
C GLY A 96 2.10 -17.40 -5.39
N THR A 97 1.63 -16.17 -5.39
CA THR A 97 0.94 -15.60 -4.22
C THR A 97 -0.57 -15.54 -4.43
#